data_c61835997e8550b3856e4feefa9d62df
#
_entry.id   c61835997e8550b3856e4feefa9d62df
#
_cell.length_a   1.000
_cell.length_b   1.000
_cell.length_c   1.000
_cell.angle_alpha   90.00
_cell.angle_beta   90.00
_cell.angle_gamma   90.00
#
_symmetry.space_group_name_H-M   'P 1'
#
loop_
_entity.id
_entity.type
_entity.pdbx_description
1 polymer ?
#
loop_
_entity_poly.entity_id
_entity_poly.type
_entity_poly.pdbx_seq_one_letter_code
_entity_poly.pdbx_strand_id
1 'polypeptide(L)'
;MEHIAFDSGIREFSVGSGVLRFNPSDPNVYVRFMEASDKIHAVETELVEKAQDMQASGESNGEQVLQLLAEADREAKKILKWIFGEENDFDQILGGTNLLAVGNNGERVITNLIYALMPVIQAGAERCAAEQKRAAVDQAKQKRAQRKGTK
;
A
#
# COMPACT_ATOMS: atom_id res chain seq x y z
N MET A 1 -1.38 -2.49 -31.88
CA MET A 1 -2.30 -2.10 -30.78
C MET A 1 -2.27 -0.58 -30.63
N GLU A 2 -3.42 0.04 -30.72
CA GLU A 2 -3.52 1.49 -30.50
C GLU A 2 -3.41 1.79 -29.01
N HIS A 3 -2.69 2.85 -28.67
CA HIS A 3 -2.46 3.25 -27.28
C HIS A 3 -3.24 4.54 -26.98
N ILE A 4 -4.04 4.48 -25.93
CA ILE A 4 -4.80 5.64 -25.45
C ILE A 4 -4.12 6.15 -24.17
N ALA A 5 -3.53 7.33 -24.25
CA ALA A 5 -2.89 7.97 -23.10
C ALA A 5 -3.85 8.96 -22.43
N PHE A 6 -3.81 8.99 -21.10
CA PHE A 6 -4.59 9.95 -20.30
C PHE A 6 -3.84 10.22 -19.00
N ASP A 7 -4.12 11.36 -18.39
CA ASP A 7 -3.56 11.70 -17.08
C ASP A 7 -4.33 10.96 -15.98
N SER A 8 -3.69 9.98 -15.39
CA SER A 8 -4.25 9.17 -14.28
C SER A 8 -3.86 9.67 -12.89
N GLY A 9 -3.06 10.74 -12.84
CA GLY A 9 -2.52 11.26 -11.58
C GLY A 9 -1.39 10.43 -10.98
N ILE A 10 -0.89 9.43 -11.70
CA ILE A 10 0.19 8.57 -11.22
C ILE A 10 1.48 9.37 -11.05
N ARG A 11 2.14 9.19 -9.91
CA ARG A 11 3.43 9.79 -9.56
C ARG A 11 4.43 8.69 -9.25
N GLU A 12 5.70 9.01 -9.35
CA GLU A 12 6.80 8.10 -9.04
C GLU A 12 7.44 8.49 -7.72
N PHE A 13 7.66 7.48 -6.87
CA PHE A 13 8.32 7.64 -5.58
C PHE A 13 9.53 6.73 -5.53
N SER A 14 10.66 7.28 -5.10
CA SER A 14 11.83 6.46 -4.80
C SER A 14 11.60 5.75 -3.47
N VAL A 15 11.63 4.42 -3.50
CA VAL A 15 11.43 3.57 -2.31
C VAL A 15 12.59 2.57 -2.26
N GLY A 16 13.43 2.67 -1.23
CA GLY A 16 14.65 1.88 -1.18
C GLY A 16 15.52 2.16 -2.40
N SER A 17 15.86 1.13 -3.16
CA SER A 17 16.62 1.23 -4.41
C SER A 17 15.73 1.24 -5.66
N GLY A 18 14.43 1.17 -5.51
CA GLY A 18 13.47 1.06 -6.61
C GLY A 18 12.52 2.24 -6.72
N VAL A 19 11.54 2.09 -7.60
CA VAL A 19 10.53 3.12 -7.89
C VAL A 19 9.15 2.53 -7.71
N LEU A 20 8.33 3.20 -6.89
CA LEU A 20 6.92 2.87 -6.67
C LEU A 20 6.07 3.88 -7.43
N ARG A 21 5.14 3.38 -8.23
CA ARG A 21 4.28 4.21 -9.09
C ARG A 21 2.82 4.04 -8.66
N PHE A 22 2.21 5.14 -8.23
CA PHE A 22 0.78 5.15 -7.90
C PHE A 22 0.27 6.60 -7.80
N ASN A 23 -1.04 6.74 -7.81
CA ASN A 23 -1.68 8.04 -7.56
C ASN A 23 -1.97 8.17 -6.06
N PRO A 24 -1.24 9.03 -5.31
CA PRO A 24 -1.42 9.15 -3.87
C PRO A 24 -2.78 9.77 -3.48
N SER A 25 -3.46 10.42 -4.41
CA SER A 25 -4.79 11.02 -4.19
C SER A 25 -5.94 10.11 -4.64
N ASP A 26 -5.65 8.88 -5.11
CA ASP A 26 -6.68 7.94 -5.51
C ASP A 26 -7.38 7.38 -4.27
N PRO A 27 -8.70 7.60 -4.10
CA PRO A 27 -9.43 7.06 -2.95
C PRO A 27 -9.39 5.53 -2.87
N ASN A 28 -9.26 4.84 -3.99
CA ASN A 28 -9.15 3.37 -4.00
C ASN A 28 -7.84 2.91 -3.35
N VAL A 29 -6.75 3.63 -3.58
CA VAL A 29 -5.47 3.34 -2.92
C VAL A 29 -5.59 3.54 -1.41
N TYR A 30 -6.21 4.64 -0.99
CA TYR A 30 -6.44 4.93 0.43
C TYR A 30 -7.23 3.81 1.11
N VAL A 31 -8.35 3.40 0.52
CA VAL A 31 -9.22 2.35 1.09
C VAL A 31 -8.48 1.03 1.19
N ARG A 32 -7.78 0.62 0.12
CA ARG A 32 -7.00 -0.63 0.13
C ARG A 32 -5.86 -0.58 1.14
N PHE A 33 -5.19 0.57 1.26
CA PHE A 33 -4.12 0.75 2.24
C PHE A 33 -4.64 0.57 3.67
N MET A 34 -5.79 1.16 3.99
CA MET A 34 -6.39 1.02 5.31
C MET A 34 -6.85 -0.41 5.59
N GLU A 35 -7.44 -1.09 4.60
CA GLU A 35 -7.83 -2.51 4.73
C GLU A 35 -6.63 -3.45 4.85
N ALA A 36 -5.49 -3.06 4.27
CA ALA A 36 -4.28 -3.88 4.29
C ALA A 36 -3.73 -4.11 5.69
N SER A 37 -3.99 -3.21 6.63
CA SER A 37 -3.56 -3.36 8.02
C SER A 37 -4.01 -4.70 8.61
N ASP A 38 -5.27 -5.05 8.44
CA ASP A 38 -5.81 -6.32 8.93
C ASP A 38 -5.22 -7.52 8.19
N LYS A 39 -5.02 -7.39 6.88
CA LYS A 39 -4.43 -8.45 6.05
C LYS A 39 -2.98 -8.73 6.44
N ILE A 40 -2.20 -7.69 6.69
CA ILE A 40 -0.80 -7.80 7.12
C ILE A 40 -0.73 -8.42 8.51
N HIS A 41 -1.61 -7.99 9.41
CA HIS A 41 -1.70 -8.55 10.76
C HIS A 41 -2.01 -10.04 10.72
N ALA A 42 -2.89 -10.47 9.83
CA ALA A 42 -3.20 -11.89 9.63
C ALA A 42 -1.98 -12.69 9.18
N VAL A 43 -1.17 -12.16 8.27
CA VAL A 43 0.08 -12.79 7.83
C VAL A 43 1.05 -12.94 9.00
N GLU A 44 1.23 -11.91 9.80
CA GLU A 44 2.12 -11.93 10.97
C GLU A 44 1.64 -12.93 12.03
N THR A 45 0.35 -12.95 12.31
CA THR A 45 -0.25 -13.88 13.27
C THR A 45 -0.07 -15.32 12.83
N GLU A 46 -0.33 -15.64 11.57
CA GLU A 46 -0.14 -16.98 11.01
C GLU A 46 1.33 -17.41 11.09
N LEU A 47 2.25 -16.50 10.80
CA LEU A 47 3.69 -16.78 10.90
C LEU A 47 4.07 -17.17 12.34
N VAL A 48 3.61 -16.40 13.33
CA VAL A 48 3.91 -16.66 14.75
C VAL A 48 3.30 -17.98 15.19
N GLU A 49 2.06 -18.26 14.82
CA GLU A 49 1.38 -19.53 15.16
C GLU A 49 2.08 -20.72 14.58
N LYS A 50 2.48 -20.68 13.32
CA LYS A 50 3.23 -21.77 12.66
C LYS A 50 4.59 -21.98 13.31
N ALA A 51 5.29 -20.91 13.67
CA ALA A 51 6.58 -20.98 14.34
C ALA A 51 6.42 -21.62 15.73
N GLN A 52 5.38 -21.27 16.48
CA GLN A 52 5.07 -21.85 17.78
C GLN A 52 4.72 -23.34 17.68
N ASP A 53 3.92 -23.72 16.69
CA ASP A 53 3.57 -25.12 16.44
C ASP A 53 4.79 -25.98 16.12
N MET A 54 5.73 -25.47 15.33
CA MET A 54 7.00 -26.14 15.05
C MET A 54 7.82 -26.34 16.30
N GLN A 55 7.90 -25.33 17.16
CA GLN A 55 8.63 -25.40 18.42
C GLN A 55 8.00 -26.44 19.37
N ALA A 56 6.66 -26.46 19.46
CA ALA A 56 5.93 -27.40 20.31
C ALA A 56 6.07 -28.85 19.86
N SER A 57 6.17 -29.11 18.53
CA SER A 57 6.33 -30.45 17.99
C SER A 57 7.78 -30.95 18.02
N GLY A 58 8.74 -30.12 18.44
CA GLY A 58 10.15 -30.44 18.44
C GLY A 58 10.81 -30.46 17.07
N GLU A 59 10.08 -30.04 16.03
CA GLU A 59 10.55 -29.99 14.64
C GLU A 59 11.26 -28.67 14.30
N SER A 60 11.44 -27.81 15.30
CA SER A 60 12.04 -26.49 15.11
C SER A 60 13.49 -26.59 14.69
N ASN A 61 13.78 -26.29 13.42
CA ASN A 61 15.12 -25.98 12.96
C ASN A 61 15.12 -24.61 12.26
N GLY A 62 16.28 -23.99 12.17
CA GLY A 62 16.41 -22.64 11.60
C GLY A 62 15.96 -22.57 10.15
N GLU A 63 16.17 -23.62 9.37
CA GLU A 63 15.79 -23.66 7.96
C GLU A 63 14.27 -23.59 7.76
N GLN A 64 13.51 -24.31 8.56
CA GLN A 64 12.04 -24.29 8.50
C GLN A 64 11.49 -22.91 8.85
N VAL A 65 12.06 -22.23 9.85
CA VAL A 65 11.68 -20.86 10.21
C VAL A 65 11.96 -19.90 9.06
N LEU A 66 13.12 -20.03 8.40
CA LEU A 66 13.47 -19.19 7.25
C LEU A 66 12.52 -19.42 6.07
N GLN A 67 12.07 -20.66 5.85
CA GLN A 67 11.06 -20.94 4.82
C GLN A 67 9.71 -20.33 5.14
N LEU A 68 9.28 -20.34 6.40
CA LEU A 68 8.07 -19.65 6.84
C LEU A 68 8.16 -18.15 6.59
N LEU A 69 9.30 -17.55 6.88
CA LEU A 69 9.54 -16.12 6.62
C LEU A 69 9.49 -15.81 5.13
N ALA A 70 10.03 -16.68 4.28
CA ALA A 70 9.99 -16.51 2.83
C ALA A 70 8.54 -16.58 2.30
N GLU A 71 7.73 -17.49 2.82
CA GLU A 71 6.32 -17.60 2.45
C GLU A 71 5.52 -16.38 2.90
N ALA A 72 5.72 -15.93 4.13
CA ALA A 72 5.07 -14.74 4.67
C ALA A 72 5.44 -13.49 3.88
N ASP A 73 6.69 -13.38 3.45
CA ASP A 73 7.17 -12.30 2.59
C ASP A 73 6.41 -12.26 1.25
N ARG A 74 6.25 -13.41 0.62
CA ARG A 74 5.49 -13.50 -0.63
C ARG A 74 4.05 -13.04 -0.46
N GLU A 75 3.40 -13.45 0.63
CA GLU A 75 2.03 -13.03 0.93
C GLU A 75 1.94 -11.53 1.21
N ALA A 76 2.88 -10.98 1.96
CA ALA A 76 2.94 -9.53 2.23
C ALA A 76 3.15 -8.72 0.94
N LYS A 77 4.02 -9.18 0.04
CA LYS A 77 4.25 -8.54 -1.26
C LYS A 77 3.02 -8.58 -2.15
N LYS A 78 2.24 -9.64 -2.12
CA LYS A 78 0.94 -9.71 -2.82
C LYS A 78 -0.02 -8.66 -2.29
N ILE A 79 -0.07 -8.44 -0.99
CA ILE A 79 -0.92 -7.41 -0.36
C ILE A 79 -0.49 -6.02 -0.84
N LEU A 80 0.80 -5.71 -0.84
CA LEU A 80 1.31 -4.44 -1.33
C LEU A 80 0.97 -4.21 -2.80
N LYS A 81 1.12 -5.24 -3.62
CA LYS A 81 0.76 -5.19 -5.04
C LYS A 81 -0.72 -4.94 -5.24
N TRP A 82 -1.56 -5.54 -4.41
CA TRP A 82 -3.01 -5.28 -4.41
C TRP A 82 -3.34 -3.83 -4.06
N ILE A 83 -2.61 -3.22 -3.12
CA ILE A 83 -2.82 -1.81 -2.73
C ILE A 83 -2.44 -0.87 -3.88
N PHE A 84 -1.24 -1.02 -4.44
CA PHE A 84 -0.61 -0.02 -5.31
C PHE A 84 -0.72 -0.33 -6.79
N GLY A 85 -1.07 -1.55 -7.17
CA GLY A 85 -1.27 -1.98 -8.55
C GLY A 85 -0.26 -3.02 -9.03
N GLU A 86 -0.69 -3.79 -10.02
CA GLU A 86 0.05 -4.93 -10.57
C GLU A 86 1.37 -4.52 -11.25
N GLU A 87 1.51 -3.26 -11.65
CA GLU A 87 2.72 -2.71 -12.27
C GLU A 87 3.90 -2.62 -11.31
N ASN A 88 3.61 -2.63 -10.01
CA ASN A 88 4.63 -2.49 -8.97
C ASN A 88 5.13 -3.85 -8.51
N ASP A 89 6.35 -4.19 -8.91
CA ASP A 89 7.05 -5.41 -8.48
C ASP A 89 7.83 -5.11 -7.19
N PHE A 90 7.29 -5.56 -6.06
CA PHE A 90 7.88 -5.25 -4.75
C PHE A 90 9.18 -6.03 -4.48
N ASP A 91 9.44 -7.15 -5.15
CA ASP A 91 10.75 -7.78 -5.08
C ASP A 91 11.82 -6.88 -5.68
N GLN A 92 11.53 -6.27 -6.83
CA GLN A 92 12.44 -5.35 -7.50
C GLN A 92 12.57 -4.03 -6.73
N ILE A 93 11.44 -3.46 -6.30
CA ILE A 93 11.40 -2.17 -5.58
C ILE A 93 12.22 -2.26 -4.29
N LEU A 94 12.09 -3.35 -3.54
CA LEU A 94 12.75 -3.55 -2.26
C LEU A 94 14.11 -4.27 -2.37
N GLY A 95 14.58 -4.53 -3.61
CA GLY A 95 15.85 -5.20 -3.84
C GLY A 95 15.92 -6.61 -3.27
N GLY A 96 14.81 -7.33 -3.24
CA GLY A 96 14.73 -8.69 -2.70
C GLY A 96 14.65 -8.76 -1.18
N THR A 97 14.57 -7.65 -0.48
CA THR A 97 14.48 -7.63 0.99
C THR A 97 13.20 -8.32 1.45
N ASN A 98 13.34 -9.18 2.48
CA ASN A 98 12.20 -9.85 3.11
C ASN A 98 11.44 -8.87 4.01
N LEU A 99 10.15 -8.72 3.77
CA LEU A 99 9.29 -7.78 4.51
C LEU A 99 9.07 -8.17 5.97
N LEU A 100 9.21 -9.46 6.29
CA LEU A 100 9.03 -9.96 7.66
C LEU A 100 10.35 -9.98 8.45
N ALA A 101 11.47 -9.68 7.78
CA ALA A 101 12.76 -9.52 8.46
C ALA A 101 12.71 -8.29 9.39
N VAL A 102 13.57 -8.31 10.39
CA VAL A 102 13.66 -7.24 11.38
C VAL A 102 14.74 -6.23 10.95
N GLY A 103 14.37 -4.96 10.90
CA GLY A 103 15.31 -3.88 10.61
C GLY A 103 16.20 -3.54 11.80
N ASN A 104 17.14 -2.64 11.57
CA ASN A 104 18.09 -2.21 12.61
C ASN A 104 17.42 -1.54 13.82
N ASN A 105 16.21 -1.03 13.64
CA ASN A 105 15.42 -0.40 14.70
C ASN A 105 14.59 -1.40 15.54
N GLY A 106 14.73 -2.69 15.28
CA GLY A 106 13.98 -3.73 15.98
C GLY A 106 12.57 -3.99 15.46
N GLU A 107 12.12 -3.22 14.47
CA GLU A 107 10.80 -3.39 13.84
C GLU A 107 10.93 -4.17 12.54
N ARG A 108 9.86 -4.86 12.14
CA ARG A 108 9.83 -5.55 10.84
C ARG A 108 9.91 -4.54 9.70
N VAL A 109 10.52 -4.94 8.60
CA VAL A 109 10.65 -4.10 7.39
C VAL A 109 9.28 -3.64 6.91
N ILE A 110 8.26 -4.53 6.92
CA ILE A 110 6.89 -4.17 6.52
C ILE A 110 6.32 -3.03 7.39
N THR A 111 6.57 -3.07 8.69
CA THR A 111 6.13 -2.02 9.62
C THR A 111 6.80 -0.70 9.27
N ASN A 112 8.10 -0.71 9.06
CA ASN A 112 8.86 0.48 8.67
C ASN A 112 8.35 1.07 7.35
N LEU A 113 8.06 0.22 6.37
CA LEU A 113 7.55 0.64 5.06
C LEU A 113 6.16 1.29 5.19
N ILE A 114 5.25 0.67 5.93
CA ILE A 114 3.90 1.20 6.15
C ILE A 114 3.96 2.57 6.85
N TYR A 115 4.78 2.71 7.88
CA TYR A 115 4.96 4.01 8.55
C TYR A 115 5.54 5.07 7.63
N ALA A 116 6.45 4.70 6.73
CA ALA A 116 7.02 5.64 5.76
C ALA A 116 5.99 6.07 4.70
N LEU A 117 5.10 5.19 4.29
CA LEU A 117 4.06 5.46 3.30
C LEU A 117 2.85 6.21 3.87
N MET A 118 2.57 6.05 5.16
CA MET A 118 1.39 6.62 5.81
C MET A 118 1.22 8.13 5.57
N PRO A 119 2.25 8.99 5.75
CA PRO A 119 2.10 10.42 5.50
C PRO A 119 1.74 10.74 4.05
N VAL A 120 2.29 9.99 3.09
CA VAL A 120 2.00 10.18 1.66
C VAL A 120 0.55 9.84 1.36
N ILE A 121 0.06 8.72 1.90
CA ILE A 121 -1.33 8.27 1.74
C ILE A 121 -2.31 9.24 2.39
N GLN A 122 -2.02 9.71 3.61
CA GLN A 122 -2.88 10.68 4.32
C GLN A 122 -2.93 12.02 3.60
N ALA A 123 -1.78 12.55 3.19
CA ALA A 123 -1.73 13.81 2.45
C ALA A 123 -2.49 13.71 1.12
N GLY A 124 -2.37 12.59 0.42
CA GLY A 124 -3.10 12.34 -0.81
C GLY A 124 -4.62 12.28 -0.59
N ALA A 125 -5.06 11.61 0.48
CA ALA A 125 -6.47 11.52 0.84
C ALA A 125 -7.06 12.89 1.17
N GLU A 126 -6.34 13.71 1.94
CA GLU A 126 -6.75 15.08 2.28
C GLU A 126 -6.86 15.95 1.02
N ARG A 127 -5.91 15.84 0.11
CA ARG A 127 -5.93 16.54 -1.17
C ARG A 127 -7.16 16.15 -1.99
N CYS A 128 -7.43 14.86 -2.12
CA CYS A 128 -8.59 14.34 -2.84
C CYS A 128 -9.89 14.88 -2.24
N ALA A 129 -10.04 14.85 -0.92
CA ALA A 129 -11.22 15.37 -0.23
C ALA A 129 -11.39 16.87 -0.48
N ALA A 130 -10.31 17.65 -0.43
CA ALA A 130 -10.34 19.09 -0.68
C ALA A 130 -10.72 19.40 -2.14
N GLU A 131 -10.20 18.66 -3.09
CA GLU A 131 -10.52 18.78 -4.51
C GLU A 131 -11.99 18.47 -4.79
N GLN A 132 -12.53 17.42 -4.16
CA GLN A 132 -13.94 17.06 -4.29
C GLN A 132 -14.86 18.12 -3.71
N LYS A 133 -14.52 18.71 -2.56
CA LYS A 133 -15.26 19.82 -1.97
C LYS A 133 -15.25 21.05 -2.89
N ARG A 134 -14.08 21.39 -3.45
CA ARG A 134 -13.94 22.51 -4.39
C ARG A 134 -14.81 22.30 -5.62
N ALA A 135 -14.77 21.12 -6.22
CA ALA A 135 -15.59 20.78 -7.38
C ALA A 135 -17.09 20.93 -7.07
N ALA A 136 -17.53 20.46 -5.90
CA ALA A 136 -18.93 20.60 -5.46
C ALA A 136 -19.35 22.06 -5.30
N VAL A 137 -18.48 22.89 -4.70
CA VAL A 137 -18.75 24.35 -4.54
C VAL A 137 -18.83 25.02 -5.90
N ASP A 138 -17.90 24.73 -6.82
CA ASP A 138 -17.89 25.33 -8.17
C ASP A 138 -19.14 24.93 -8.96
N GLN A 139 -19.57 23.68 -8.88
CA GLN A 139 -20.84 23.25 -9.51
C GLN A 139 -22.03 23.95 -8.94
N ALA A 140 -22.11 24.15 -7.62
CA ALA A 140 -23.19 24.90 -6.98
C ALA A 140 -23.23 26.35 -7.45
N LYS A 141 -22.07 27.00 -7.59
CA LYS A 141 -21.96 28.39 -8.12
C LYS A 141 -22.43 28.48 -9.56
N GLN A 142 -22.04 27.51 -10.41
CA GLN A 142 -22.47 27.44 -11.79
C GLN A 142 -23.99 27.28 -11.91
N LYS A 143 -24.60 26.40 -11.12
CA LYS A 143 -26.06 26.22 -11.08
C LYS A 143 -26.79 27.48 -10.66
N ARG A 144 -26.25 28.19 -9.65
CA ARG A 144 -26.83 29.50 -9.23
C ARG A 144 -26.76 30.54 -10.33
N ALA A 145 -25.63 30.62 -11.03
CA ALA A 145 -25.45 31.55 -12.15
C ALA A 145 -26.42 31.26 -13.30
N GLN A 146 -26.61 29.96 -13.64
CA GLN A 146 -27.56 29.52 -14.66
C GLN A 146 -29.00 29.88 -14.29
N ARG A 147 -29.40 29.69 -13.02
CA ARG A 147 -30.75 30.08 -12.54
C ARG A 147 -30.99 31.56 -12.65
N LYS A 148 -30.00 32.42 -12.36
CA LYS A 148 -30.11 33.87 -12.52
C LYS A 148 -30.18 34.32 -13.97
N GLY A 149 -29.59 33.55 -14.91
CA GLY A 149 -29.60 33.85 -16.34
C GLY A 149 -30.87 33.46 -17.08
N THR A 150 -31.79 32.73 -16.45
CA THR A 150 -33.04 32.24 -17.07
C THR A 150 -34.29 33.07 -16.77
N LYS A 151 -34.14 34.28 -16.24
CA LYS A 151 -35.29 35.19 -16.06
C LYS A 151 -35.73 35.84 -17.36
#